data_a989df53a9889b679539ee591fbee854
#
_entry.id   a989df53a9889b679539ee591fbee854
#
_cell.length_a   1.000
_cell.length_b   1.000
_cell.length_c   1.000
_cell.angle_alpha   90.00
_cell.angle_beta   90.00
_cell.angle_gamma   90.00
#
_symmetry.space_group_name_H-M   'P 1'
#
loop_
_entity.id
_entity.type
_entity.pdbx_description
1 polymer ?
#
loop_
_entity_poly.entity_id
_entity_poly.type
_entity_poly.pdbx_seq_one_letter_code
_entity_poly.pdbx_strand_id
1 'polypeptide(L)'
;MDLLSRVLSLIPVSGRLDVRCHFGAPWAIVHDNAAVREIPYHVLLSGQAVLEYGDAPAEPLTAGDIVLFPAGGAHRIHDGSGRLPVPPVERQELALTIAENEGSGERADILCGRFLIGAVPDRLLREHLPGRLVVRSTGSTGDTLNGTSEAADAPAGTRLARLVALMREESVDEGPGSEALVSHLSAALFALTLRFASGGAQPPHGLLALAARPRLQPAVTAMFEAPEKPWTLDQLARLCNMSRATFVRQFQDVIGRSAADMLTDIRMTLAGRKLVESKLGVAEIGETVGYQSNAAFQRIFKRLIGVTPSRYRTLGGQLEAV
;
A
#
# COMPACT_ATOMS: atom_id res chain seq x y z
N MET A 1 -12.15 14.40 -7.05
CA MET A 1 -11.04 13.41 -6.95
C MET A 1 -11.48 12.35 -5.96
N ASP A 2 -11.37 11.05 -6.31
CA ASP A 2 -11.76 9.94 -5.44
C ASP A 2 -10.79 9.77 -4.25
N LEU A 3 -11.15 8.91 -3.28
CA LEU A 3 -10.39 8.72 -2.06
C LEU A 3 -8.97 8.19 -2.31
N LEU A 4 -8.82 7.17 -3.15
CA LEU A 4 -7.49 6.58 -3.41
C LEU A 4 -6.57 7.61 -4.08
N SER A 5 -7.10 8.37 -5.04
CA SER A 5 -6.35 9.46 -5.69
C SER A 5 -5.92 10.54 -4.69
N ARG A 6 -6.77 10.88 -3.70
CA ARG A 6 -6.42 11.84 -2.63
C ARG A 6 -5.30 11.31 -1.74
N VAL A 7 -5.40 10.05 -1.31
CA VAL A 7 -4.38 9.40 -0.46
C VAL A 7 -3.05 9.33 -1.19
N LEU A 8 -3.04 8.87 -2.44
CA LEU A 8 -1.81 8.74 -3.24
C LEU A 8 -1.18 10.08 -3.62
N SER A 9 -1.99 11.14 -3.78
CA SER A 9 -1.46 12.50 -3.97
C SER A 9 -0.85 13.07 -2.68
N LEU A 10 -1.36 12.66 -1.53
CA LEU A 10 -0.85 13.10 -0.24
C LEU A 10 0.42 12.34 0.17
N ILE A 11 0.49 11.06 -0.16
CA ILE A 11 1.60 10.16 0.18
C ILE A 11 2.22 9.65 -1.12
N PRO A 12 3.27 10.33 -1.62
CA PRO A 12 3.97 9.87 -2.82
C PRO A 12 4.55 8.48 -2.61
N VAL A 13 4.29 7.60 -3.54
CA VAL A 13 4.83 6.24 -3.57
C VAL A 13 5.66 6.08 -4.84
N SER A 14 6.86 5.60 -4.68
CA SER A 14 7.72 5.08 -5.75
C SER A 14 7.95 3.60 -5.52
N GLY A 15 8.79 2.96 -6.30
CA GLY A 15 9.12 1.57 -6.02
C GLY A 15 10.27 1.07 -6.87
N ARG A 16 10.71 -0.13 -6.56
CA ARG A 16 11.74 -0.81 -7.32
C ARG A 16 11.50 -2.32 -7.32
N LEU A 17 12.08 -2.96 -8.31
CA LEU A 17 12.26 -4.39 -8.35
C LEU A 17 13.59 -4.71 -7.68
N ASP A 18 13.61 -5.72 -6.82
CA ASP A 18 14.81 -6.12 -6.10
C ASP A 18 15.34 -7.47 -6.61
N VAL A 19 14.45 -8.46 -6.68
CA VAL A 19 14.85 -9.85 -6.99
C VAL A 19 13.82 -10.50 -7.91
N ARG A 20 14.32 -11.27 -8.88
CA ARG A 20 13.51 -12.24 -9.63
C ARG A 20 13.99 -13.64 -9.29
N CYS A 21 13.07 -14.48 -8.84
CA CYS A 21 13.32 -15.84 -8.39
C CYS A 21 12.83 -16.84 -9.42
N HIS A 22 13.74 -17.67 -9.93
CA HIS A 22 13.44 -18.82 -10.78
C HIS A 22 13.71 -20.10 -10.00
N PHE A 23 12.71 -20.63 -9.35
CA PHE A 23 12.87 -21.77 -8.44
C PHE A 23 12.23 -23.05 -8.96
N GLY A 24 12.90 -24.19 -8.72
CA GLY A 24 12.31 -25.51 -8.72
C GLY A 24 12.08 -25.99 -7.30
N ALA A 25 10.97 -26.65 -7.03
CA ALA A 25 10.68 -27.16 -5.69
C ALA A 25 11.70 -28.23 -5.24
N PRO A 26 12.08 -28.27 -3.93
CA PRO A 26 11.57 -27.45 -2.83
C PRO A 26 12.27 -26.09 -2.70
N TRP A 27 11.50 -25.04 -2.46
CA TRP A 27 12.02 -23.70 -2.27
C TRP A 27 11.21 -22.90 -1.23
N ALA A 28 11.81 -21.86 -0.67
CA ALA A 28 11.14 -20.87 0.17
C ALA A 28 11.83 -19.51 0.06
N ILE A 29 11.03 -18.46 0.12
CA ILE A 29 11.44 -17.07 0.30
C ILE A 29 11.01 -16.67 1.72
N VAL A 30 11.94 -16.16 2.52
CA VAL A 30 11.67 -15.67 3.87
C VAL A 30 12.00 -14.20 3.90
N HIS A 31 11.04 -13.40 4.33
CA HIS A 31 11.22 -11.97 4.53
C HIS A 31 11.04 -11.64 6.01
N ASP A 32 12.02 -10.97 6.57
CA ASP A 32 11.91 -10.31 7.88
C ASP A 32 11.02 -9.07 7.79
N ASN A 33 10.80 -8.42 8.93
CA ASN A 33 10.10 -7.14 8.95
C ASN A 33 10.83 -6.11 8.06
N ALA A 34 10.07 -5.49 7.18
CA ALA A 34 10.59 -4.47 6.29
C ALA A 34 11.04 -3.22 7.05
N ALA A 35 11.96 -2.48 6.45
CA ALA A 35 12.35 -1.17 6.97
C ALA A 35 11.17 -0.19 6.99
N VAL A 36 11.33 0.85 7.79
CA VAL A 36 10.34 1.95 7.84
C VAL A 36 10.15 2.52 6.44
N ARG A 37 8.87 2.70 6.04
CA ARG A 37 8.45 3.22 4.72
C ARG A 37 8.66 2.27 3.53
N GLU A 38 8.99 1.03 3.77
CA GLU A 38 9.01 0.01 2.74
C GLU A 38 7.74 -0.84 2.83
N ILE A 39 7.14 -1.12 1.69
CA ILE A 39 6.02 -2.04 1.54
C ILE A 39 6.47 -3.14 0.60
N PRO A 40 6.88 -4.30 1.11
CA PRO A 40 7.24 -5.44 0.27
C PRO A 40 6.08 -5.88 -0.60
N TYR A 41 6.39 -6.34 -1.81
CA TYR A 41 5.42 -6.99 -2.67
C TYR A 41 6.05 -8.14 -3.45
N HIS A 42 5.21 -9.12 -3.79
CA HIS A 42 5.57 -10.25 -4.62
C HIS A 42 4.54 -10.45 -5.71
N VAL A 43 5.00 -10.79 -6.91
CA VAL A 43 4.16 -11.16 -8.05
C VAL A 43 4.53 -12.58 -8.46
N LEU A 44 3.60 -13.50 -8.39
CA LEU A 44 3.80 -14.85 -8.89
C LEU A 44 3.57 -14.83 -10.41
N LEU A 45 4.64 -14.87 -11.20
CA LEU A 45 4.57 -14.82 -12.66
C LEU A 45 4.14 -16.16 -13.26
N SER A 46 4.62 -17.27 -12.68
CA SER A 46 4.24 -18.62 -13.08
C SER A 46 4.38 -19.62 -11.90
N GLY A 47 3.69 -20.74 -12.01
CA GLY A 47 3.69 -21.79 -10.99
C GLY A 47 2.64 -21.57 -9.91
N GLN A 48 2.85 -22.22 -8.77
CA GLN A 48 2.03 -22.14 -7.57
C GLN A 48 2.92 -21.87 -6.35
N ALA A 49 2.34 -21.24 -5.33
CA ALA A 49 3.02 -20.96 -4.08
C ALA A 49 2.04 -20.99 -2.91
N VAL A 50 2.56 -21.02 -1.70
CA VAL A 50 1.81 -20.90 -0.45
C VAL A 50 2.39 -19.74 0.34
N LEU A 51 1.53 -18.85 0.79
CA LEU A 51 1.86 -17.71 1.62
C LEU A 51 1.54 -18.02 3.09
N GLU A 52 2.53 -17.81 3.97
CA GLU A 52 2.38 -17.79 5.42
C GLU A 52 2.62 -16.36 5.94
N TYR A 53 1.69 -15.86 6.78
CA TYR A 53 1.78 -14.51 7.36
C TYR A 53 1.18 -14.49 8.78
N GLY A 54 2.02 -14.31 9.80
CA GLY A 54 1.61 -14.33 11.20
C GLY A 54 0.89 -15.63 11.55
N ASP A 55 -0.16 -15.53 12.37
CA ASP A 55 -1.00 -16.67 12.79
C ASP A 55 -2.16 -16.97 11.80
N ALA A 56 -2.21 -16.27 10.66
CA ALA A 56 -3.27 -16.49 9.67
C ALA A 56 -3.09 -17.86 8.99
N PRO A 57 -4.19 -18.52 8.56
CA PRO A 57 -4.09 -19.71 7.74
C PRO A 57 -3.24 -19.49 6.51
N ALA A 58 -2.46 -20.50 6.14
CA ALA A 58 -1.67 -20.50 4.92
C ALA A 58 -2.58 -20.30 3.70
N GLU A 59 -2.16 -19.44 2.79
CA GLU A 59 -2.98 -19.01 1.64
C GLU A 59 -2.32 -19.46 0.32
N PRO A 60 -3.02 -20.25 -0.53
CA PRO A 60 -2.49 -20.63 -1.83
C PRO A 60 -2.46 -19.42 -2.78
N LEU A 61 -1.38 -19.30 -3.55
CA LEU A 61 -1.17 -18.33 -4.59
C LEU A 61 -1.05 -19.03 -5.95
N THR A 62 -1.55 -18.39 -6.98
CA THR A 62 -1.51 -18.84 -8.37
C THR A 62 -0.87 -17.80 -9.28
N ALA A 63 -0.44 -18.22 -10.46
CA ALA A 63 0.18 -17.32 -11.43
C ALA A 63 -0.68 -16.07 -11.70
N GLY A 64 -0.04 -14.90 -11.65
CA GLY A 64 -0.64 -13.57 -11.78
C GLY A 64 -1.11 -12.95 -10.45
N ASP A 65 -1.11 -13.68 -9.34
CA ASP A 65 -1.45 -13.13 -8.04
C ASP A 65 -0.36 -12.16 -7.56
N ILE A 66 -0.81 -11.08 -6.93
CA ILE A 66 0.05 -10.04 -6.34
C ILE A 66 -0.21 -9.98 -4.85
N VAL A 67 0.85 -10.01 -4.06
CA VAL A 67 0.78 -9.90 -2.61
C VAL A 67 1.55 -8.67 -2.16
N LEU A 68 0.93 -7.84 -1.31
CA LEU A 68 1.54 -6.68 -0.66
C LEU A 68 1.48 -6.83 0.85
N PHE A 69 2.47 -6.26 1.53
CA PHE A 69 2.55 -6.18 2.99
C PHE A 69 2.61 -4.73 3.45
N PRO A 70 1.47 -3.99 3.49
CA PRO A 70 1.44 -2.57 3.83
C PRO A 70 2.04 -2.24 5.21
N ALA A 71 1.91 -3.16 6.18
CA ALA A 71 2.53 -3.04 7.49
C ALA A 71 4.02 -3.46 7.52
N GLY A 72 4.55 -3.99 6.41
CA GLY A 72 5.93 -4.47 6.35
C GLY A 72 6.21 -5.74 7.18
N GLY A 73 5.17 -6.50 7.55
CA GLY A 73 5.32 -7.66 8.43
C GLY A 73 6.11 -8.80 7.82
N ALA A 74 6.82 -9.54 8.68
CA ALA A 74 7.54 -10.75 8.30
C ALA A 74 6.61 -11.79 7.68
N HIS A 75 7.07 -12.46 6.63
CA HIS A 75 6.27 -13.44 5.89
C HIS A 75 7.14 -14.47 5.18
N ARG A 76 6.52 -15.57 4.78
CA ARG A 76 7.16 -16.64 4.05
C ARG A 76 6.30 -17.05 2.85
N ILE A 77 6.96 -17.22 1.70
CA ILE A 77 6.35 -17.77 0.48
C ILE A 77 7.14 -19.03 0.09
N HIS A 78 6.45 -20.13 -0.17
CA HIS A 78 7.11 -21.42 -0.42
C HIS A 78 6.28 -22.29 -1.37
N ASP A 79 6.86 -23.40 -1.81
CA ASP A 79 6.27 -24.36 -2.75
C ASP A 79 5.16 -25.24 -2.15
N GLY A 80 4.93 -25.20 -0.85
CA GLY A 80 3.92 -26.00 -0.16
C GLY A 80 4.34 -27.44 0.15
N SER A 81 5.53 -27.89 -0.26
CA SER A 81 5.97 -29.29 -0.09
C SER A 81 6.32 -29.66 1.36
N GLY A 82 6.57 -28.69 2.22
CA GLY A 82 7.07 -28.91 3.59
C GLY A 82 8.49 -29.48 3.67
N ARG A 83 9.18 -29.61 2.54
CA ARG A 83 10.54 -30.11 2.46
C ARG A 83 11.56 -29.01 2.73
N LEU A 84 12.79 -29.39 3.09
CA LEU A 84 13.88 -28.44 3.27
C LEU A 84 14.19 -27.74 1.93
N PRO A 85 14.15 -26.40 1.86
CA PRO A 85 14.40 -25.67 0.63
C PRO A 85 15.83 -25.88 0.10
N VAL A 86 15.96 -25.96 -1.21
CA VAL A 86 17.28 -25.92 -1.88
C VAL A 86 17.73 -24.47 -1.89
N PRO A 87 18.93 -24.14 -1.34
CA PRO A 87 19.43 -22.79 -1.30
C PRO A 87 19.56 -22.18 -2.70
N PRO A 88 19.20 -20.91 -2.90
CA PRO A 88 19.38 -20.24 -4.17
C PRO A 88 20.83 -19.80 -4.39
N VAL A 89 21.21 -19.69 -5.64
CA VAL A 89 22.40 -18.94 -6.10
C VAL A 89 21.92 -17.60 -6.64
N GLU A 90 22.50 -16.54 -6.16
CA GLU A 90 22.16 -15.17 -6.56
C GLU A 90 23.23 -14.59 -7.48
N ARG A 91 22.78 -13.92 -8.53
CA ARG A 91 23.65 -13.15 -9.41
C ARG A 91 23.04 -11.76 -9.63
N GLN A 92 23.88 -10.74 -9.61
CA GLN A 92 23.45 -9.37 -9.89
C GLN A 92 23.39 -9.15 -11.41
N GLU A 93 22.24 -8.73 -11.91
CA GLU A 93 22.05 -8.26 -13.28
C GLU A 93 21.54 -6.81 -13.23
N LEU A 94 22.42 -5.86 -13.57
CA LEU A 94 22.09 -4.43 -13.54
C LEU A 94 21.48 -4.00 -12.19
N ALA A 95 20.23 -3.56 -12.22
CA ALA A 95 19.47 -3.14 -11.03
C ALA A 95 18.69 -4.28 -10.36
N LEU A 96 18.66 -5.49 -10.94
CA LEU A 96 17.86 -6.63 -10.51
C LEU A 96 18.77 -7.79 -10.09
N THR A 97 18.47 -8.41 -8.95
CA THR A 97 19.09 -9.68 -8.56
C THR A 97 18.30 -10.85 -9.14
N ILE A 98 18.98 -11.79 -9.77
CA ILE A 98 18.37 -13.07 -10.19
C ILE A 98 18.75 -14.13 -9.17
N ALA A 99 17.76 -14.77 -8.59
CA ALA A 99 17.92 -15.89 -7.67
C ALA A 99 17.42 -17.18 -8.32
N GLU A 100 18.27 -18.20 -8.41
CA GLU A 100 17.96 -19.50 -9.02
C GLU A 100 18.38 -20.62 -8.09
N ASN A 101 17.65 -21.72 -8.09
CA ASN A 101 18.05 -22.93 -7.36
C ASN A 101 18.07 -24.16 -8.27
N GLU A 102 18.73 -25.24 -7.81
CA GLU A 102 18.81 -26.52 -8.53
C GLU A 102 17.64 -27.47 -8.20
N GLY A 103 16.53 -26.95 -7.68
CA GLY A 103 15.34 -27.76 -7.40
C GLY A 103 14.76 -28.37 -8.68
N SER A 104 14.43 -29.67 -8.64
CA SER A 104 13.94 -30.43 -9.79
C SER A 104 12.41 -30.58 -9.83
N GLY A 105 11.69 -30.06 -8.82
CA GLY A 105 10.24 -30.14 -8.73
C GLY A 105 9.53 -29.04 -9.54
N GLU A 106 8.26 -28.78 -9.22
CA GLU A 106 7.46 -27.75 -9.89
C GLU A 106 8.17 -26.39 -9.87
N ARG A 107 8.14 -25.72 -11.02
CA ARG A 107 8.81 -24.43 -11.18
C ARG A 107 7.90 -23.27 -10.81
N ALA A 108 8.48 -22.25 -10.17
CA ALA A 108 7.86 -20.99 -9.90
C ALA A 108 8.78 -19.84 -10.35
N ASP A 109 8.17 -18.81 -10.94
CA ASP A 109 8.83 -17.55 -11.29
C ASP A 109 8.16 -16.43 -10.48
N ILE A 110 8.93 -15.78 -9.62
CA ILE A 110 8.42 -14.79 -8.66
C ILE A 110 9.22 -13.50 -8.79
N LEU A 111 8.52 -12.40 -8.94
CA LEU A 111 9.11 -11.07 -8.95
C LEU A 111 8.91 -10.43 -7.57
N CYS A 112 9.99 -10.06 -6.92
CA CYS A 112 9.99 -9.43 -5.61
C CYS A 112 10.49 -7.99 -5.71
N GLY A 113 9.82 -7.10 -4.99
CA GLY A 113 10.19 -5.69 -4.94
C GLY A 113 9.63 -5.01 -3.71
N ARG A 114 9.83 -3.71 -3.66
CA ARG A 114 9.28 -2.87 -2.60
C ARG A 114 8.77 -1.55 -3.12
N PHE A 115 7.64 -1.11 -2.58
CA PHE A 115 7.19 0.27 -2.72
C PHE A 115 7.85 1.09 -1.62
N LEU A 116 8.26 2.29 -1.99
CA LEU A 116 8.95 3.24 -1.13
C LEU A 116 8.02 4.43 -0.88
N ILE A 117 7.68 4.65 0.38
CA ILE A 117 6.86 5.79 0.79
C ILE A 117 7.78 7.01 0.93
N GLY A 118 7.40 8.11 0.30
CA GLY A 118 8.15 9.37 0.35
C GLY A 118 8.32 9.93 1.76
N ALA A 119 9.04 11.04 1.88
CA ALA A 119 9.39 11.66 3.17
C ALA A 119 8.18 12.31 3.87
N VAL A 120 7.08 11.55 4.03
CA VAL A 120 5.86 11.94 4.74
C VAL A 120 5.48 10.87 5.77
N PRO A 121 4.74 11.20 6.83
CA PRO A 121 4.22 10.19 7.75
C PRO A 121 3.32 9.19 7.01
N ASP A 122 3.65 7.92 7.09
CA ASP A 122 2.98 6.82 6.37
C ASP A 122 1.81 6.19 7.14
N ARG A 123 1.53 6.72 8.33
CA ARG A 123 0.53 6.21 9.26
C ARG A 123 -0.85 6.06 8.60
N LEU A 124 -1.24 7.01 7.73
CA LEU A 124 -2.51 6.93 7.00
C LEU A 124 -2.60 5.67 6.11
N LEU A 125 -1.50 5.18 5.58
CA LEU A 125 -1.48 3.90 4.84
C LEU A 125 -1.39 2.71 5.80
N ARG A 126 -0.43 2.70 6.72
CA ARG A 126 -0.17 1.55 7.60
C ARG A 126 -1.31 1.21 8.55
N GLU A 127 -1.99 2.22 9.08
CA GLU A 127 -3.09 2.02 10.04
C GLU A 127 -4.45 1.78 9.37
N HIS A 128 -4.56 2.07 8.06
CA HIS A 128 -5.83 1.99 7.34
C HIS A 128 -5.79 1.06 6.11
N LEU A 129 -4.68 0.37 5.88
CA LEU A 129 -4.59 -0.78 4.97
C LEU A 129 -4.44 -2.07 5.78
N PRO A 130 -4.87 -3.23 5.25
CA PRO A 130 -4.66 -4.50 5.92
C PRO A 130 -3.16 -4.81 6.01
N GLY A 131 -2.73 -5.58 7.01
CA GLY A 131 -1.33 -5.99 7.15
C GLY A 131 -0.82 -6.79 5.96
N ARG A 132 -1.72 -7.53 5.31
CA ARG A 132 -1.51 -8.31 4.08
C ARG A 132 -2.63 -8.00 3.10
N LEU A 133 -2.29 -7.87 1.82
CA LEU A 133 -3.24 -7.68 0.74
C LEU A 133 -2.89 -8.62 -0.42
N VAL A 134 -3.82 -9.50 -0.77
CA VAL A 134 -3.69 -10.40 -1.93
C VAL A 134 -4.68 -9.97 -3.01
N VAL A 135 -4.17 -9.68 -4.21
CA VAL A 135 -4.99 -9.37 -5.38
C VAL A 135 -4.87 -10.52 -6.36
N ARG A 136 -5.99 -11.18 -6.63
CA ARG A 136 -6.06 -12.34 -7.52
C ARG A 136 -6.08 -11.91 -8.98
N SER A 137 -5.31 -12.62 -9.80
CA SER A 137 -5.30 -12.40 -11.26
C SER A 137 -6.59 -12.87 -11.93
N THR A 138 -7.13 -13.98 -11.46
CA THR A 138 -8.45 -14.47 -11.84
C THR A 138 -9.47 -13.74 -10.98
N GLY A 139 -9.93 -12.58 -11.45
CA GLY A 139 -11.09 -11.93 -10.87
C GLY A 139 -12.19 -12.95 -10.70
N SER A 140 -12.85 -12.98 -9.54
CA SER A 140 -14.02 -13.78 -9.25
C SER A 140 -14.97 -13.74 -10.44
N THR A 141 -15.00 -14.83 -11.21
CA THR A 141 -15.99 -15.07 -12.26
C THR A 141 -17.31 -15.43 -11.58
N GLY A 142 -17.92 -14.44 -10.95
CA GLY A 142 -19.31 -14.45 -10.60
C GLY A 142 -20.04 -13.61 -11.63
N ASP A 143 -20.83 -14.27 -12.49
CA ASP A 143 -21.70 -13.68 -13.52
C ASP A 143 -21.06 -13.06 -14.78
N THR A 144 -20.74 -13.91 -15.74
CA THR A 144 -20.74 -13.53 -17.16
C THR A 144 -21.90 -14.22 -17.89
N LEU A 145 -23.08 -13.64 -17.79
CA LEU A 145 -24.14 -13.76 -18.81
C LEU A 145 -24.66 -12.36 -19.10
N ASN A 146 -24.04 -11.65 -20.00
CA ASN A 146 -24.61 -10.92 -21.12
C ASN A 146 -23.59 -9.94 -21.71
N GLY A 147 -23.49 -10.06 -23.00
CA GLY A 147 -22.50 -9.50 -23.86
C GLY A 147 -22.40 -7.97 -23.98
N THR A 148 -21.34 -7.59 -24.71
CA THR A 148 -21.04 -6.31 -25.33
C THR A 148 -20.58 -5.18 -24.40
N SER A 149 -19.27 -5.14 -24.13
CA SER A 149 -18.55 -3.86 -24.05
C SER A 149 -17.08 -4.07 -24.41
N GLU A 150 -16.68 -3.51 -25.53
CA GLU A 150 -15.34 -3.57 -26.07
C GLU A 150 -14.38 -2.69 -25.26
N ALA A 151 -13.17 -3.17 -25.03
CA ALA A 151 -11.94 -2.47 -24.66
C ALA A 151 -11.81 -1.81 -23.27
N ALA A 152 -12.87 -1.58 -22.49
CA ALA A 152 -12.77 -0.98 -21.14
C ALA A 152 -12.64 -1.98 -19.99
N ASP A 153 -13.01 -3.25 -20.19
CA ASP A 153 -13.11 -4.29 -19.17
C ASP A 153 -12.12 -5.45 -19.35
N ALA A 154 -10.85 -5.14 -19.67
CA ALA A 154 -9.85 -6.18 -19.48
C ALA A 154 -9.83 -6.62 -18.01
N PRO A 155 -9.89 -7.95 -17.72
CA PRO A 155 -9.84 -8.45 -16.33
C PRO A 155 -8.70 -7.80 -15.55
N ALA A 156 -8.89 -7.57 -14.25
CA ALA A 156 -7.89 -6.96 -13.39
C ALA A 156 -6.51 -7.58 -13.58
N GLY A 157 -6.46 -8.91 -13.64
CA GLY A 157 -5.24 -9.67 -13.90
C GLY A 157 -4.54 -9.29 -15.21
N THR A 158 -5.27 -9.03 -16.29
CA THR A 158 -4.66 -8.65 -17.58
C THR A 158 -3.98 -7.29 -17.51
N ARG A 159 -4.56 -6.30 -16.81
CA ARG A 159 -3.96 -4.97 -16.64
C ARG A 159 -2.71 -5.03 -15.78
N LEU A 160 -2.77 -5.75 -14.67
CA LEU A 160 -1.64 -5.96 -13.77
C LEU A 160 -0.53 -6.75 -14.48
N ALA A 161 -0.86 -7.82 -15.20
CA ALA A 161 0.11 -8.62 -15.95
C ALA A 161 0.86 -7.80 -17.01
N ARG A 162 0.16 -6.92 -17.75
CA ARG A 162 0.79 -6.01 -18.73
C ARG A 162 1.76 -5.04 -18.06
N LEU A 163 1.36 -4.47 -16.92
CA LEU A 163 2.21 -3.54 -16.19
C LEU A 163 3.45 -4.24 -15.65
N VAL A 164 3.31 -5.43 -15.08
CA VAL A 164 4.41 -6.25 -14.57
C VAL A 164 5.35 -6.69 -15.71
N ALA A 165 4.80 -7.07 -16.87
CA ALA A 165 5.61 -7.39 -18.04
C ALA A 165 6.48 -6.20 -18.47
N LEU A 166 5.90 -4.99 -18.57
CA LEU A 166 6.62 -3.78 -18.91
C LEU A 166 7.69 -3.45 -17.84
N MET A 167 7.36 -3.55 -16.55
CA MET A 167 8.33 -3.34 -15.48
C MET A 167 9.52 -4.31 -15.59
N ARG A 168 9.25 -5.55 -15.95
CA ARG A 168 10.29 -6.56 -16.15
C ARG A 168 11.17 -6.24 -17.36
N GLU A 169 10.58 -5.82 -18.48
CA GLU A 169 11.32 -5.43 -19.68
C GLU A 169 12.25 -4.26 -19.36
N GLU A 170 11.74 -3.20 -18.74
CA GLU A 170 12.51 -2.02 -18.37
C GLU A 170 13.59 -2.30 -17.31
N SER A 171 13.41 -3.30 -16.45
CA SER A 171 14.39 -3.62 -15.40
C SER A 171 15.66 -4.29 -15.92
N VAL A 172 15.62 -4.86 -17.13
CA VAL A 172 16.77 -5.47 -17.80
C VAL A 172 17.31 -4.61 -18.97
N ASP A 173 16.64 -3.50 -19.27
CA ASP A 173 17.06 -2.55 -20.30
C ASP A 173 18.10 -1.57 -19.69
N GLU A 174 19.21 -1.38 -20.40
CA GLU A 174 20.26 -0.39 -20.07
C GLU A 174 19.93 1.02 -20.63
N GLY A 175 18.73 1.23 -21.12
CA GLY A 175 18.31 2.49 -21.72
C GLY A 175 18.33 3.66 -20.73
N PRO A 176 18.60 4.89 -21.21
CA PRO A 176 18.52 6.07 -20.36
C PRO A 176 17.12 6.22 -19.76
N GLY A 177 17.02 6.27 -18.44
CA GLY A 177 15.75 6.47 -17.70
C GLY A 177 15.03 5.20 -17.29
N SER A 178 15.55 3.99 -17.56
CA SER A 178 14.91 2.71 -17.17
C SER A 178 14.62 2.64 -15.67
N GLU A 179 15.53 3.08 -14.80
CA GLU A 179 15.30 3.13 -13.35
C GLU A 179 14.10 4.04 -13.00
N ALA A 180 14.00 5.21 -13.63
CA ALA A 180 12.87 6.12 -13.42
C ALA A 180 11.55 5.51 -13.94
N LEU A 181 11.59 4.84 -15.09
CA LEU A 181 10.42 4.13 -15.63
C LEU A 181 9.96 3.03 -14.68
N VAL A 182 10.85 2.15 -14.21
CA VAL A 182 10.53 1.10 -13.24
C VAL A 182 9.94 1.70 -11.96
N SER A 183 10.47 2.82 -11.47
CA SER A 183 9.95 3.51 -10.30
C SER A 183 8.51 4.02 -10.51
N HIS A 184 8.23 4.65 -11.65
CA HIS A 184 6.87 5.14 -11.97
C HIS A 184 5.88 4.00 -12.26
N LEU A 185 6.31 2.96 -12.95
CA LEU A 185 5.51 1.76 -13.18
C LEU A 185 5.18 1.05 -11.87
N SER A 186 6.13 1.01 -10.93
CA SER A 186 5.88 0.49 -9.57
C SER A 186 4.82 1.31 -8.83
N ALA A 187 4.86 2.64 -8.92
CA ALA A 187 3.81 3.48 -8.35
C ALA A 187 2.43 3.20 -8.99
N ALA A 188 2.40 3.00 -10.30
CA ALA A 188 1.18 2.61 -11.02
C ALA A 188 0.69 1.20 -10.58
N LEU A 189 1.62 0.25 -10.35
CA LEU A 189 1.29 -1.07 -9.83
C LEU A 189 0.64 -0.98 -8.45
N PHE A 190 1.19 -0.17 -7.55
CA PHE A 190 0.61 0.08 -6.23
C PHE A 190 -0.83 0.62 -6.33
N ALA A 191 -1.02 1.68 -7.14
CA ALA A 191 -2.32 2.30 -7.34
C ALA A 191 -3.36 1.32 -7.93
N LEU A 192 -2.97 0.52 -8.94
CA LEU A 192 -3.83 -0.50 -9.54
C LEU A 192 -4.18 -1.60 -8.55
N THR A 193 -3.23 -2.07 -7.75
CA THR A 193 -3.46 -3.10 -6.74
C THR A 193 -4.47 -2.62 -5.69
N LEU A 194 -4.32 -1.39 -5.18
CA LEU A 194 -5.31 -0.80 -4.27
C LEU A 194 -6.69 -0.65 -4.91
N ARG A 195 -6.75 -0.21 -6.17
CA ARG A 195 -8.01 -0.06 -6.92
C ARG A 195 -8.73 -1.39 -7.07
N PHE A 196 -8.04 -2.45 -7.48
CA PHE A 196 -8.66 -3.77 -7.64
C PHE A 196 -9.08 -4.37 -6.30
N ALA A 197 -8.28 -4.21 -5.26
CA ALA A 197 -8.64 -4.64 -3.92
C ALA A 197 -9.87 -3.91 -3.37
N SER A 198 -10.05 -2.63 -3.70
CA SER A 198 -11.24 -1.85 -3.29
C SER A 198 -12.49 -2.22 -4.08
N GLY A 199 -12.35 -2.71 -5.31
CA GLY A 199 -13.46 -3.12 -6.19
C GLY A 199 -13.93 -4.56 -6.00
N GLY A 200 -13.26 -5.35 -5.15
CA GLY A 200 -13.66 -6.72 -4.85
C GLY A 200 -15.03 -6.82 -4.13
N ALA A 201 -15.66 -8.00 -4.19
CA ALA A 201 -16.95 -8.23 -3.54
C ALA A 201 -16.94 -7.98 -2.01
N GLN A 202 -15.79 -8.21 -1.38
CA GLN A 202 -15.56 -7.95 0.04
C GLN A 202 -14.22 -7.20 0.22
N PRO A 203 -14.21 -5.87 0.02
CA PRO A 203 -12.99 -5.09 0.23
C PRO A 203 -12.50 -5.25 1.68
N PRO A 204 -11.19 -5.40 1.91
CA PRO A 204 -10.64 -5.42 3.25
C PRO A 204 -11.00 -4.14 4.02
N HIS A 205 -11.23 -4.28 5.33
CA HIS A 205 -11.50 -3.13 6.20
C HIS A 205 -10.45 -2.01 6.04
N GLY A 206 -10.83 -0.78 6.31
CA GLY A 206 -9.96 0.37 6.21
C GLY A 206 -10.21 1.22 4.96
N LEU A 207 -9.15 1.79 4.40
CA LEU A 207 -9.24 2.70 3.24
C LEU A 207 -9.89 2.05 2.01
N LEU A 208 -9.67 0.75 1.78
CA LEU A 208 -10.20 0.03 0.63
C LEU A 208 -11.73 -0.14 0.76
N ALA A 209 -12.21 -0.57 1.93
CA ALA A 209 -13.64 -0.65 2.20
C ALA A 209 -14.29 0.74 2.16
N LEU A 210 -13.61 1.77 2.65
CA LEU A 210 -14.10 3.15 2.61
C LEU A 210 -14.22 3.68 1.18
N ALA A 211 -13.26 3.35 0.31
CA ALA A 211 -13.32 3.70 -1.11
C ALA A 211 -14.56 3.09 -1.80
N ALA A 212 -14.97 1.90 -1.38
CA ALA A 212 -16.18 1.22 -1.87
C ALA A 212 -17.50 1.69 -1.22
N ARG A 213 -17.49 2.70 -0.34
CA ARG A 213 -18.68 3.19 0.39
C ARG A 213 -19.09 4.61 -0.02
N PRO A 214 -19.85 4.81 -1.10
CA PRO A 214 -20.21 6.14 -1.61
C PRO A 214 -20.89 7.04 -0.57
N ARG A 215 -21.69 6.46 0.34
CA ARG A 215 -22.38 7.21 1.38
C ARG A 215 -21.47 7.91 2.40
N LEU A 216 -20.26 7.41 2.63
CA LEU A 216 -19.28 8.01 3.55
C LEU A 216 -18.34 8.99 2.84
N GLN A 217 -18.27 8.98 1.51
CA GLN A 217 -17.38 9.80 0.70
C GLN A 217 -17.50 11.31 0.99
N PRO A 218 -18.70 11.90 1.19
CA PRO A 218 -18.82 13.34 1.46
C PRO A 218 -18.06 13.77 2.73
N ALA A 219 -18.14 12.98 3.80
CA ALA A 219 -17.42 13.28 5.06
C ALA A 219 -15.91 13.15 4.86
N VAL A 220 -15.47 12.10 4.19
CA VAL A 220 -14.03 11.86 3.92
C VAL A 220 -13.47 12.94 3.02
N THR A 221 -14.17 13.28 1.94
CA THR A 221 -13.80 14.39 1.06
C THR A 221 -13.63 15.70 1.83
N ALA A 222 -14.57 16.03 2.71
CA ALA A 222 -14.51 17.24 3.53
C ALA A 222 -13.30 17.25 4.48
N MET A 223 -12.93 16.11 5.06
CA MET A 223 -11.74 15.98 5.91
C MET A 223 -10.43 16.19 5.14
N PHE A 224 -10.36 15.75 3.88
CA PHE A 224 -9.19 15.96 3.03
C PHE A 224 -9.11 17.40 2.46
N GLU A 225 -10.25 18.01 2.11
CA GLU A 225 -10.30 19.33 1.50
C GLU A 225 -10.14 20.47 2.50
N ALA A 226 -10.59 20.28 3.72
CA ALA A 226 -10.51 21.28 4.77
C ALA A 226 -10.08 20.64 6.11
N PRO A 227 -8.86 20.08 6.17
CA PRO A 227 -8.37 19.38 7.37
C PRO A 227 -8.20 20.33 8.57
N GLU A 228 -8.00 21.64 8.33
CA GLU A 228 -7.87 22.66 9.36
C GLU A 228 -9.18 22.90 10.13
N LYS A 229 -10.35 22.62 9.52
CA LYS A 229 -11.63 22.82 10.16
C LYS A 229 -11.82 21.93 11.38
N PRO A 230 -12.44 22.43 12.46
CA PRO A 230 -12.78 21.65 13.64
C PRO A 230 -14.05 20.82 13.39
N TRP A 231 -13.94 19.84 12.47
CA TRP A 231 -15.06 18.97 12.11
C TRP A 231 -15.65 18.26 13.31
N THR A 232 -16.95 18.45 13.57
CA THR A 232 -17.71 17.68 14.54
C THR A 232 -18.34 16.45 13.91
N LEU A 233 -18.63 15.41 14.71
CA LEU A 233 -19.31 14.23 14.22
C LEU A 233 -20.69 14.53 13.64
N ASP A 234 -21.41 15.54 14.18
CA ASP A 234 -22.70 15.98 13.67
C ASP A 234 -22.58 16.65 12.29
N GLN A 235 -21.52 17.43 12.06
CA GLN A 235 -21.26 18.03 10.75
C GLN A 235 -20.93 16.95 9.70
N LEU A 236 -20.03 16.00 10.03
CA LEU A 236 -19.67 14.92 9.14
C LEU A 236 -20.87 14.01 8.82
N ALA A 237 -21.68 13.70 9.83
CA ALA A 237 -22.91 12.91 9.65
C ALA A 237 -23.92 13.60 8.72
N ARG A 238 -24.11 14.93 8.87
CA ARG A 238 -24.97 15.72 7.99
C ARG A 238 -24.50 15.71 6.53
N LEU A 239 -23.20 15.78 6.28
CA LEU A 239 -22.65 15.66 4.91
C LEU A 239 -23.01 14.30 4.26
N CYS A 240 -23.13 13.27 5.08
CA CYS A 240 -23.50 11.93 4.64
C CYS A 240 -25.01 11.65 4.65
N ASN A 241 -25.86 12.64 4.97
CA ASN A 241 -27.29 12.48 5.18
C ASN A 241 -27.63 11.37 6.20
N MET A 242 -26.90 11.32 7.31
CA MET A 242 -27.01 10.32 8.36
C MET A 242 -27.25 10.97 9.74
N SER A 243 -27.88 10.22 10.65
CA SER A 243 -27.81 10.57 12.06
C SER A 243 -26.38 10.37 12.58
N ARG A 244 -25.98 11.12 13.63
CA ARG A 244 -24.67 10.97 14.26
C ARG A 244 -24.38 9.52 14.66
N ALA A 245 -25.33 8.83 15.27
CA ALA A 245 -25.18 7.44 15.71
C ALA A 245 -24.95 6.49 14.53
N THR A 246 -25.70 6.66 13.44
CA THR A 246 -25.55 5.86 12.21
C THR A 246 -24.18 6.12 11.57
N PHE A 247 -23.75 7.38 11.47
CA PHE A 247 -22.46 7.74 10.91
C PHE A 247 -21.30 7.11 11.72
N VAL A 248 -21.29 7.29 13.04
CA VAL A 248 -20.23 6.75 13.92
C VAL A 248 -20.13 5.25 13.77
N ARG A 249 -21.26 4.52 13.83
CA ARG A 249 -21.27 3.07 13.68
C ARG A 249 -20.75 2.64 12.32
N GLN A 250 -21.32 3.18 11.22
CA GLN A 250 -20.91 2.80 9.87
C GLN A 250 -19.44 3.13 9.58
N PHE A 251 -18.96 4.29 10.08
CA PHE A 251 -17.57 4.66 9.90
C PHE A 251 -16.63 3.70 10.65
N GLN A 252 -16.97 3.38 11.92
CA GLN A 252 -16.21 2.43 12.73
C GLN A 252 -16.23 1.02 12.13
N ASP A 253 -17.38 0.56 11.65
CA ASP A 253 -17.52 -0.77 11.00
C ASP A 253 -16.68 -0.89 9.73
N VAL A 254 -16.54 0.19 8.97
CA VAL A 254 -15.79 0.22 7.70
C VAL A 254 -14.29 0.41 7.91
N ILE A 255 -13.90 1.34 8.78
CA ILE A 255 -12.51 1.77 8.98
C ILE A 255 -11.83 1.00 10.13
N GLY A 256 -12.60 0.51 11.10
CA GLY A 256 -12.06 -0.02 12.36
C GLY A 256 -11.61 1.05 13.35
N ARG A 257 -11.70 2.34 12.99
CA ARG A 257 -11.25 3.50 13.80
C ARG A 257 -12.23 4.66 13.69
N SER A 258 -12.10 5.65 14.58
CA SER A 258 -12.99 6.81 14.55
C SER A 258 -12.67 7.80 13.42
N ALA A 259 -13.65 8.58 12.99
CA ALA A 259 -13.45 9.67 12.04
C ALA A 259 -12.47 10.74 12.56
N ALA A 260 -12.40 10.94 13.88
CA ALA A 260 -11.45 11.86 14.51
C ALA A 260 -10.00 11.34 14.41
N ASP A 261 -9.79 10.03 14.53
CA ASP A 261 -8.47 9.43 14.34
C ASP A 261 -8.01 9.59 12.88
N MET A 262 -8.90 9.30 11.92
CA MET A 262 -8.60 9.48 10.50
C MET A 262 -8.27 10.95 10.17
N LEU A 263 -9.04 11.91 10.68
CA LEU A 263 -8.74 13.33 10.51
C LEU A 263 -7.38 13.69 11.11
N THR A 264 -7.06 13.13 12.26
CA THR A 264 -5.76 13.32 12.91
C THR A 264 -4.62 12.77 12.05
N ASP A 265 -4.78 11.58 11.48
CA ASP A 265 -3.78 10.97 10.60
C ASP A 265 -3.59 11.81 9.31
N ILE A 266 -4.68 12.31 8.71
CA ILE A 266 -4.63 13.26 7.57
C ILE A 266 -3.84 14.52 7.95
N ARG A 267 -4.15 15.15 9.08
CA ARG A 267 -3.46 16.35 9.59
C ARG A 267 -1.97 16.12 9.81
N MET A 268 -1.60 14.98 10.41
CA MET A 268 -0.20 14.65 10.68
C MET A 268 0.58 14.36 9.40
N THR A 269 -0.04 13.71 8.42
CA THR A 269 0.57 13.48 7.11
C THR A 269 0.83 14.80 6.38
N LEU A 270 -0.17 15.69 6.36
CA LEU A 270 -0.02 17.05 5.78
C LEU A 270 1.03 17.88 6.51
N ALA A 271 1.05 17.83 7.85
CA ALA A 271 2.04 18.54 8.65
C ALA A 271 3.46 18.05 8.35
N GLY A 272 3.65 16.72 8.29
CA GLY A 272 4.94 16.13 7.95
C GLY A 272 5.42 16.55 6.56
N ARG A 273 4.53 16.54 5.57
CA ARG A 273 4.82 17.05 4.22
C ARG A 273 5.26 18.51 4.23
N LYS A 274 4.47 19.39 4.89
CA LYS A 274 4.82 20.82 5.02
C LYS A 274 6.14 21.05 5.76
N LEU A 275 6.46 20.23 6.75
CA LEU A 275 7.73 20.32 7.48
C LEU A 275 8.93 20.08 6.56
N VAL A 276 8.82 19.19 5.59
CA VAL A 276 9.88 18.84 4.64
C VAL A 276 9.92 19.83 3.45
N GLU A 277 8.76 20.14 2.88
CA GLU A 277 8.64 20.87 1.61
C GLU A 277 8.62 22.41 1.78
N SER A 278 8.41 22.93 3.00
CA SER A 278 8.26 24.36 3.23
C SER A 278 9.21 24.90 4.29
N LYS A 279 9.40 26.24 4.27
CA LYS A 279 10.15 26.98 5.29
C LYS A 279 9.26 27.53 6.42
N LEU A 280 7.95 27.21 6.44
CA LEU A 280 7.01 27.69 7.44
C LEU A 280 7.45 27.29 8.85
N GLY A 281 7.16 28.14 9.85
CA GLY A 281 7.42 27.84 11.26
C GLY A 281 6.62 26.61 11.74
N VAL A 282 7.13 25.89 12.74
CA VAL A 282 6.44 24.73 13.32
C VAL A 282 5.06 25.11 13.86
N ALA A 283 4.93 26.27 14.53
CA ALA A 283 3.67 26.76 15.03
C ALA A 283 2.68 27.05 13.90
N GLU A 284 3.14 27.75 12.86
CA GLU A 284 2.35 28.08 11.68
C GLU A 284 1.86 26.82 10.95
N ILE A 285 2.72 25.81 10.79
CA ILE A 285 2.29 24.50 10.24
C ILE A 285 1.19 23.89 11.09
N GLY A 286 1.34 23.91 12.43
CA GLY A 286 0.30 23.45 13.35
C GLY A 286 -1.04 24.12 13.11
N GLU A 287 -1.05 25.43 12.94
CA GLU A 287 -2.26 26.22 12.64
C GLU A 287 -2.86 25.84 11.28
N THR A 288 -2.03 25.71 10.22
CA THR A 288 -2.51 25.33 8.87
C THR A 288 -3.14 23.96 8.80
N VAL A 289 -2.89 23.09 9.76
CA VAL A 289 -3.51 21.75 9.85
C VAL A 289 -4.55 21.65 10.96
N GLY A 290 -4.98 22.79 11.54
CA GLY A 290 -6.12 22.91 12.43
C GLY A 290 -5.82 22.74 13.92
N TYR A 291 -4.60 23.00 14.38
CA TYR A 291 -4.24 23.07 15.78
C TYR A 291 -4.14 24.51 16.26
N GLN A 292 -4.94 24.88 17.25
CA GLN A 292 -4.93 26.23 17.85
C GLN A 292 -3.77 26.41 18.86
N SER A 293 -3.16 25.34 19.31
CA SER A 293 -2.05 25.34 20.27
C SER A 293 -0.84 24.61 19.72
N ASN A 294 0.28 25.32 19.60
CA ASN A 294 1.55 24.73 19.20
C ASN A 294 1.98 23.59 20.12
N ALA A 295 1.76 23.71 21.44
CA ALA A 295 2.07 22.65 22.39
C ALA A 295 1.23 21.37 22.15
N ALA A 296 -0.06 21.54 21.82
CA ALA A 296 -0.92 20.42 21.48
C ALA A 296 -0.46 19.74 20.18
N PHE A 297 -0.16 20.55 19.15
CA PHE A 297 0.39 20.04 17.88
C PHE A 297 1.67 19.24 18.09
N GLN A 298 2.68 19.81 18.77
CA GLN A 298 3.96 19.14 19.00
C GLN A 298 3.80 17.83 19.77
N ARG A 299 2.95 17.81 20.80
CA ARG A 299 2.67 16.60 21.60
C ARG A 299 2.02 15.50 20.75
N ILE A 300 1.00 15.83 19.95
CA ILE A 300 0.31 14.88 19.09
C ILE A 300 1.26 14.36 18.00
N PHE A 301 1.99 15.25 17.34
CA PHE A 301 2.97 14.89 16.31
C PHE A 301 4.03 13.93 16.88
N LYS A 302 4.67 14.29 18.01
CA LYS A 302 5.66 13.42 18.67
C LYS A 302 5.07 12.07 19.08
N ARG A 303 3.84 12.03 19.59
CA ARG A 303 3.17 10.78 19.99
C ARG A 303 2.92 9.85 18.80
N LEU A 304 2.51 10.39 17.65
CA LEU A 304 2.10 9.60 16.48
C LEU A 304 3.27 9.27 15.55
N ILE A 305 4.26 10.15 15.45
CA ILE A 305 5.38 10.06 14.52
C ILE A 305 6.68 9.59 15.20
N GLY A 306 6.71 9.62 16.55
CA GLY A 306 7.88 9.21 17.34
C GLY A 306 8.88 10.33 17.61
N VAL A 307 8.96 11.36 16.79
CA VAL A 307 9.89 12.48 16.91
C VAL A 307 9.17 13.83 16.93
N THR A 308 9.85 14.88 17.42
CA THR A 308 9.27 16.24 17.38
C THR A 308 9.22 16.79 15.95
N PRO A 309 8.31 17.72 15.63
CA PRO A 309 8.23 18.35 14.32
C PRO A 309 9.57 18.97 13.84
N SER A 310 10.30 19.64 14.74
CA SER A 310 11.61 20.21 14.42
C SER A 310 12.64 19.13 14.07
N ARG A 311 12.68 18.03 14.84
CA ARG A 311 13.58 16.90 14.55
C ARG A 311 13.20 16.23 13.22
N TYR A 312 11.89 16.04 12.96
CA TYR A 312 11.38 15.49 11.71
C TYR A 312 11.85 16.32 10.50
N ARG A 313 11.77 17.66 10.60
CA ARG A 313 12.28 18.58 9.56
C ARG A 313 13.79 18.39 9.35
N THR A 314 14.58 18.39 10.43
CA THR A 314 16.05 18.23 10.36
C THR A 314 16.45 16.92 9.68
N LEU A 315 15.67 15.86 9.89
CA LEU A 315 15.88 14.55 9.26
C LEU A 315 15.35 14.51 7.80
N GLY A 316 14.85 15.62 7.25
CA GLY A 316 14.22 15.62 5.94
C GLY A 316 13.04 14.66 5.82
N GLY A 317 12.36 14.39 6.97
CA GLY A 317 11.31 13.39 7.06
C GLY A 317 11.82 11.94 7.09
N GLN A 318 13.09 11.68 7.03
CA GLN A 318 13.65 10.32 7.16
C GLN A 318 13.65 9.91 8.63
N LEU A 319 12.93 8.84 8.94
CA LEU A 319 12.90 8.23 10.26
C LEU A 319 13.77 6.97 10.21
N GLU A 320 14.79 6.93 11.02
CA GLU A 320 15.53 5.68 11.27
C GLU A 320 14.63 4.72 12.06
N ALA A 321 14.71 3.42 11.77
CA ALA A 321 14.09 2.40 12.60
C ALA A 321 14.72 2.48 14.00
N VAL A 322 13.90 2.68 15.02
CA VAL A 322 14.31 2.59 16.43
C VAL A 322 14.20 1.15 16.87
#